data_b24c5798fdaee502f582d6b01f0cb603
#
_entry.id   b24c5798fdaee502f582d6b01f0cb603
#
_cell.length_a   1.000
_cell.length_b   1.000
_cell.length_c   1.000
_cell.angle_alpha   90.00
_cell.angle_beta   90.00
_cell.angle_gamma   90.00
#
_symmetry.space_group_name_H-M   'P 1'
#
loop_
_entity.id
_entity.type
_entity.pdbx_description
1 polymer ?
#
loop_
_entity_poly.entity_id
_entity_poly.type
_entity_poly.pdbx_seq_one_letter_code
_entity_poly.pdbx_strand_id
1 'polypeptide(L)'
;MAFITSSETSSGPFLPPGITSINQPRQLDLGNKTLSRAVALHLEGKRESAARTLSKAIEAGERDPALYAALGHVQFELRDFEHAAASYRALTELEPTHHTAHYNLGVCLGNAQQWKQSAEAFRKALAADGTRVDAHLGLGIAMIRAGSPAQALEALDKYLSLYPDHEPAMFARAVALQQLGRHGEAVEQYRKVLARNPRSEECLSNLVALFLDRRDGESVRRYAAMLAELRPGSAVALEALATLAFADEDYPAAARYAQELATAMPGRYENWFNLGVAHHQMGELEKAADAYAKASALNPSSAPAFLNLGVIRQELGDLPAARECYEKSLALDRDQPSAMWNLALVLEQLNERQRAETLYAAVPDTAFEWCDAHFRLGYLRLLRGEYHGSAEAFQAVLSKQPNWAEACLNAGIAYARCGDPASARQCFTETVMLRPDSSDGVRGLAALALEQAEYDEALELHERLIEMGERSPELFYNAGLICQKRGQFVEAISFYQQAIDAEPQFAEALLNMGHAQMALGEEEKARSSWRRAIKEKPSLADSYFEPVEPNA
;
A
#
# COMPACT_ATOMS: atom_id res chain seq x y z
N MET A 1 1.74 -1.62 -4.30
CA MET A 1 2.24 -0.74 -3.20
C MET A 1 1.54 0.61 -3.31
N ALA A 2 0.80 1.02 -2.30
CA ALA A 2 0.17 2.34 -2.27
C ALA A 2 1.17 3.32 -1.65
N PHE A 3 1.59 4.33 -2.42
CA PHE A 3 2.38 5.43 -1.89
C PHE A 3 1.47 6.34 -1.08
N ILE A 4 1.85 6.61 0.16
CA ILE A 4 1.15 7.58 1.00
C ILE A 4 1.73 8.95 0.64
N THR A 5 1.01 9.72 -0.17
CA THR A 5 1.33 11.12 -0.48
C THR A 5 0.43 12.03 0.33
N SER A 6 1.01 13.05 0.95
CA SER A 6 0.23 14.07 1.64
C SER A 6 -0.37 15.05 0.63
N SER A 7 -1.67 15.05 0.49
CA SER A 7 -2.42 15.93 -0.40
C SER A 7 -2.69 17.33 0.14
N GLU A 8 -1.78 17.91 0.91
CA GLU A 8 -1.87 19.33 1.25
C GLU A 8 -1.23 20.19 0.14
N THR A 9 -2.00 20.48 -0.90
CA THR A 9 -1.64 21.54 -1.86
C THR A 9 -1.59 22.86 -1.10
N SER A 10 -0.39 23.31 -0.76
CA SER A 10 -0.17 24.63 -0.18
C SER A 10 -0.39 25.69 -1.27
N SER A 11 -1.63 26.12 -1.44
CA SER A 11 -1.86 27.43 -2.04
C SER A 11 -1.24 28.45 -1.10
N GLY A 12 -0.09 29.01 -1.45
CA GLY A 12 0.64 30.01 -0.67
C GLY A 12 -0.25 31.16 -0.18
N PRO A 13 0.14 31.90 0.84
CA PRO A 13 -0.68 32.95 1.41
C PRO A 13 -0.80 34.11 0.40
N PHE A 14 -1.93 34.18 -0.29
CA PHE A 14 -2.33 35.42 -0.95
C PHE A 14 -2.62 36.45 0.14
N LEU A 15 -1.75 37.43 0.27
CA LEU A 15 -2.04 38.60 1.08
C LEU A 15 -3.01 39.49 0.30
N PRO A 16 -4.15 39.91 0.87
CA PRO A 16 -5.00 40.91 0.26
C PRO A 16 -4.23 42.23 0.11
N PRO A 17 -4.60 43.07 -0.86
CA PRO A 17 -3.99 44.39 -0.99
C PRO A 17 -4.09 45.19 0.32
N GLY A 18 -3.13 46.04 0.58
CA GLY A 18 -3.12 46.91 1.76
C GLY A 18 -4.26 47.94 1.76
N ILE A 19 -4.56 48.46 2.93
CA ILE A 19 -5.53 49.55 3.02
C ILE A 19 -4.98 50.83 2.34
N THR A 20 -5.85 51.60 1.71
CA THR A 20 -5.51 52.93 1.20
C THR A 20 -5.80 53.98 2.23
N SER A 21 -4.90 54.96 2.31
CA SER A 21 -5.15 56.18 3.10
C SER A 21 -6.42 56.85 2.60
N ILE A 22 -7.29 57.24 3.54
CA ILE A 22 -8.54 57.96 3.21
C ILE A 22 -8.25 59.45 2.94
N ASN A 23 -6.99 59.86 2.89
CA ASN A 23 -6.59 61.26 2.65
C ASN A 23 -6.91 61.68 1.21
N GLN A 24 -8.18 61.94 0.91
CA GLN A 24 -8.47 63.09 0.04
C GLN A 24 -8.25 64.37 0.89
N PRO A 25 -7.63 65.41 0.34
CA PRO A 25 -7.51 66.69 1.05
C PRO A 25 -8.88 67.37 1.14
N ARG A 26 -9.79 66.83 1.96
CA ARG A 26 -10.80 67.69 2.58
C ARG A 26 -9.99 68.58 3.52
N GLN A 27 -10.18 69.90 3.44
CA GLN A 27 -9.70 70.80 4.47
C GLN A 27 -9.93 70.14 5.82
N LEU A 28 -8.84 69.74 6.48
CA LEU A 28 -8.90 69.23 7.82
C LEU A 28 -9.63 70.28 8.62
N ASP A 29 -10.87 69.98 9.00
CA ASP A 29 -11.62 70.77 9.92
C ASP A 29 -10.89 70.57 11.29
N LEU A 30 -10.00 71.51 11.62
CA LEU A 30 -9.18 71.52 12.85
C LEU A 30 -10.05 71.62 14.11
N GLY A 31 -11.37 71.50 13.98
CA GLY A 31 -12.34 71.53 15.05
C GLY A 31 -12.39 70.28 15.92
N ASN A 32 -12.05 69.05 15.39
CA ASN A 32 -12.11 67.83 16.18
C ASN A 32 -10.83 67.60 16.98
N LYS A 33 -10.84 68.04 18.26
CA LYS A 33 -9.71 67.92 19.19
C LYS A 33 -9.30 66.46 19.43
N THR A 34 -10.24 65.53 19.38
CA THR A 34 -10.00 64.07 19.57
C THR A 34 -9.20 63.51 18.42
N LEU A 35 -9.59 63.82 17.19
CA LEU A 35 -8.88 63.36 15.98
C LEU A 35 -7.43 63.90 15.96
N SER A 36 -7.25 65.22 16.23
CA SER A 36 -5.93 65.84 16.29
C SER A 36 -5.03 65.18 17.32
N ARG A 37 -5.57 64.86 18.50
CA ARG A 37 -4.84 64.16 19.57
C ARG A 37 -4.47 62.73 19.17
N ALA A 38 -5.38 62.01 18.54
CA ALA A 38 -5.11 60.65 18.08
C ALA A 38 -4.03 60.63 16.99
N VAL A 39 -4.08 61.55 16.03
CA VAL A 39 -3.04 61.71 15.00
C VAL A 39 -1.68 62.00 15.64
N ALA A 40 -1.60 62.90 16.64
CA ALA A 40 -0.37 63.17 17.33
C ALA A 40 0.22 61.93 18.04
N LEU A 41 -0.63 61.16 18.73
CA LEU A 41 -0.25 59.88 19.34
C LEU A 41 0.23 58.84 18.32
N HIS A 42 -0.44 58.77 17.16
CA HIS A 42 -0.06 57.86 16.07
C HIS A 42 1.32 58.25 15.49
N LEU A 43 1.57 59.54 15.25
CA LEU A 43 2.86 60.06 14.77
C LEU A 43 4.00 59.82 15.77
N GLU A 44 3.69 59.80 17.07
CA GLU A 44 4.61 59.41 18.13
C GLU A 44 4.84 57.88 18.23
N GLY A 45 4.22 57.07 17.37
CA GLY A 45 4.28 55.62 17.38
C GLY A 45 3.44 54.93 18.46
N LYS A 46 2.65 55.71 19.24
CA LYS A 46 1.78 55.23 20.33
C LYS A 46 0.42 54.77 19.80
N ARG A 47 0.42 53.75 18.89
CA ARG A 47 -0.76 53.26 18.16
C ARG A 47 -1.91 52.81 19.08
N GLU A 48 -1.61 52.04 20.12
CA GLU A 48 -2.65 51.58 21.07
C GLU A 48 -3.29 52.76 21.84
N SER A 49 -2.53 53.80 22.15
CA SER A 49 -3.06 54.97 22.81
C SER A 49 -3.91 55.80 21.87
N ALA A 50 -3.53 55.90 20.60
CA ALA A 50 -4.35 56.51 19.55
C ALA A 50 -5.69 55.77 19.38
N ALA A 51 -5.66 54.42 19.24
CA ALA A 51 -6.86 53.60 19.15
C ALA A 51 -7.79 53.77 20.35
N ARG A 52 -7.24 53.71 21.58
CA ARG A 52 -8.00 53.95 22.82
C ARG A 52 -8.64 55.36 22.89
N THR A 53 -7.95 56.37 22.41
CA THR A 53 -8.49 57.72 22.39
C THR A 53 -9.67 57.86 21.45
N LEU A 54 -9.55 57.26 20.26
CA LEU A 54 -10.62 57.21 19.24
C LEU A 54 -11.82 56.39 19.71
N SER A 55 -11.59 55.18 20.26
CA SER A 55 -12.67 54.33 20.79
C SER A 55 -13.46 55.01 21.88
N LYS A 56 -12.80 55.66 22.86
CA LYS A 56 -13.48 56.41 23.94
C LYS A 56 -14.37 57.55 23.42
N ALA A 57 -13.94 58.26 22.38
CA ALA A 57 -14.74 59.30 21.77
C ALA A 57 -16.01 58.75 21.10
N ILE A 58 -15.86 57.62 20.36
CA ILE A 58 -16.98 56.93 19.73
C ILE A 58 -17.95 56.38 20.79
N GLU A 59 -17.42 55.78 21.87
CA GLU A 59 -18.22 55.29 23.01
C GLU A 59 -18.95 56.43 23.71
N ALA A 60 -18.35 57.63 23.77
CA ALA A 60 -18.99 58.83 24.31
C ALA A 60 -20.08 59.41 23.37
N GLY A 61 -20.31 58.83 22.21
CA GLY A 61 -21.37 59.20 21.28
C GLY A 61 -20.92 60.10 20.13
N GLU A 62 -19.64 60.38 19.96
CA GLU A 62 -19.13 61.10 18.78
C GLU A 62 -19.32 60.23 17.51
N ARG A 63 -20.04 60.77 16.51
CA ARG A 63 -20.36 60.06 15.24
C ARG A 63 -19.72 60.71 14.03
N ASP A 64 -18.50 61.25 14.20
CA ASP A 64 -17.75 61.82 13.07
C ASP A 64 -17.13 60.68 12.25
N PRO A 65 -17.47 60.58 10.94
CA PRO A 65 -16.89 59.57 10.04
C PRO A 65 -15.36 59.52 10.07
N ALA A 66 -14.68 60.63 10.28
CA ALA A 66 -13.21 60.71 10.36
C ALA A 66 -12.64 59.94 11.54
N LEU A 67 -13.35 59.85 12.65
CA LEU A 67 -12.92 59.06 13.84
C LEU A 67 -12.94 57.57 13.53
N TYR A 68 -13.98 57.08 12.87
CA TYR A 68 -14.08 55.66 12.47
C TYR A 68 -13.04 55.29 11.43
N ALA A 69 -12.77 56.21 10.45
CA ALA A 69 -11.72 56.03 9.49
C ALA A 69 -10.34 55.93 10.14
N ALA A 70 -10.03 56.85 11.06
CA ALA A 70 -8.76 56.85 11.80
C ALA A 70 -8.62 55.63 12.71
N LEU A 71 -9.70 55.25 13.43
CA LEU A 71 -9.68 54.08 14.27
C LEU A 71 -9.45 52.80 13.46
N GLY A 72 -10.18 52.59 12.37
CA GLY A 72 -9.98 51.44 11.48
C GLY A 72 -8.58 51.35 10.90
N HIS A 73 -7.97 52.50 10.56
CA HIS A 73 -6.58 52.56 10.09
C HIS A 73 -5.58 52.12 11.17
N VAL A 74 -5.68 52.69 12.38
CA VAL A 74 -4.78 52.36 13.49
C VAL A 74 -4.95 50.89 13.93
N GLN A 75 -6.17 50.37 13.98
CA GLN A 75 -6.44 48.98 14.29
C GLN A 75 -5.87 48.04 13.22
N PHE A 76 -5.95 48.38 11.92
CA PHE A 76 -5.31 47.63 10.87
C PHE A 76 -3.79 47.56 11.02
N GLU A 77 -3.13 48.67 11.34
CA GLU A 77 -1.70 48.68 11.60
C GLU A 77 -1.31 47.86 12.85
N LEU A 78 -2.18 47.77 13.86
CA LEU A 78 -2.04 46.88 15.01
C LEU A 78 -2.32 45.42 14.68
N ARG A 79 -2.67 45.07 13.43
CA ARG A 79 -3.11 43.77 12.97
C ARG A 79 -4.40 43.27 13.62
N ASP A 80 -5.17 44.17 14.20
CA ASP A 80 -6.48 43.88 14.79
C ASP A 80 -7.56 44.01 13.69
N PHE A 81 -7.57 43.03 12.79
CA PHE A 81 -8.35 43.09 11.55
C PHE A 81 -9.87 43.01 11.79
N GLU A 82 -10.29 42.32 12.83
CA GLU A 82 -11.72 42.22 13.20
C GLU A 82 -12.28 43.56 13.69
N HIS A 83 -11.59 44.23 14.60
CA HIS A 83 -12.03 45.54 15.06
C HIS A 83 -11.86 46.61 13.99
N ALA A 84 -10.81 46.53 13.16
CA ALA A 84 -10.65 47.39 12.00
C ALA A 84 -11.83 47.27 11.03
N ALA A 85 -12.27 46.02 10.75
CA ALA A 85 -13.45 45.76 9.92
C ALA A 85 -14.73 46.33 10.55
N ALA A 86 -14.89 46.21 11.88
CA ALA A 86 -16.03 46.78 12.59
C ALA A 86 -16.05 48.33 12.47
N SER A 87 -14.88 48.99 12.63
CA SER A 87 -14.76 50.44 12.49
C SER A 87 -15.08 50.90 11.06
N TYR A 88 -14.57 50.23 10.02
CA TYR A 88 -14.89 50.56 8.64
C TYR A 88 -16.35 50.23 8.30
N ARG A 89 -16.97 49.16 8.88
CA ARG A 89 -18.39 48.87 8.70
C ARG A 89 -19.25 50.01 9.28
N ALA A 90 -18.95 50.48 10.47
CA ALA A 90 -19.65 51.62 11.06
C ALA A 90 -19.50 52.88 10.18
N LEU A 91 -18.32 53.12 9.62
CA LEU A 91 -18.11 54.20 8.66
C LEU A 91 -19.00 54.04 7.42
N THR A 92 -19.12 52.81 6.83
CA THR A 92 -19.99 52.58 5.66
C THR A 92 -21.47 52.69 5.97
N GLU A 93 -21.89 52.54 7.23
CA GLU A 93 -23.26 52.80 7.70
C GLU A 93 -23.53 54.29 7.78
N LEU A 94 -22.56 55.13 8.17
CA LEU A 94 -22.65 56.57 8.20
C LEU A 94 -22.58 57.19 6.78
N GLU A 95 -21.68 56.69 5.94
CA GLU A 95 -21.46 57.14 4.57
C GLU A 95 -21.56 55.96 3.58
N PRO A 96 -22.77 55.52 3.16
CA PRO A 96 -22.96 54.34 2.32
C PRO A 96 -22.30 54.38 0.94
N THR A 97 -22.00 55.56 0.41
CA THR A 97 -21.34 55.74 -0.88
C THR A 97 -19.83 55.95 -0.79
N HIS A 98 -19.26 55.83 0.40
CA HIS A 98 -17.83 56.04 0.63
C HIS A 98 -16.99 54.86 0.10
N HIS A 99 -16.58 54.93 -1.19
CA HIS A 99 -15.89 53.83 -1.89
C HIS A 99 -14.60 53.36 -1.18
N THR A 100 -13.82 54.30 -0.59
CA THR A 100 -12.58 53.94 0.13
C THR A 100 -12.87 53.19 1.45
N ALA A 101 -13.96 53.52 2.14
CA ALA A 101 -14.36 52.81 3.35
C ALA A 101 -14.77 51.36 3.01
N HIS A 102 -15.56 51.16 1.96
CA HIS A 102 -15.90 49.83 1.47
C HIS A 102 -14.67 49.02 1.04
N TYR A 103 -13.72 49.67 0.34
CA TYR A 103 -12.46 49.04 -0.04
C TYR A 103 -11.65 48.57 1.19
N ASN A 104 -11.44 49.48 2.16
CA ASN A 104 -10.67 49.18 3.37
C ASN A 104 -11.39 48.13 4.22
N LEU A 105 -12.73 48.15 4.28
CA LEU A 105 -13.51 47.08 4.89
C LEU A 105 -13.23 45.72 4.20
N GLY A 106 -13.21 45.70 2.87
CA GLY A 106 -12.87 44.50 2.10
C GLY A 106 -11.49 43.95 2.44
N VAL A 107 -10.48 44.84 2.55
CA VAL A 107 -9.10 44.49 2.93
C VAL A 107 -9.04 43.91 4.35
N CYS A 108 -9.70 44.57 5.33
CA CYS A 108 -9.73 44.09 6.72
C CYS A 108 -10.41 42.73 6.84
N LEU A 109 -11.56 42.54 6.18
CA LEU A 109 -12.29 41.27 6.15
C LEU A 109 -11.48 40.15 5.49
N GLY A 110 -10.73 40.47 4.41
CA GLY A 110 -9.80 39.53 3.76
C GLY A 110 -8.68 39.07 4.71
N ASN A 111 -8.06 40.00 5.45
CA ASN A 111 -7.04 39.66 6.44
C ASN A 111 -7.63 38.88 7.63
N ALA A 112 -8.88 39.13 7.99
CA ALA A 112 -9.63 38.33 8.96
C ALA A 112 -10.18 37.00 8.39
N GLN A 113 -9.80 36.60 7.16
CA GLN A 113 -10.24 35.42 6.44
C GLN A 113 -11.76 35.30 6.20
N GLN A 114 -12.49 36.40 6.30
CA GLN A 114 -13.93 36.50 6.04
C GLN A 114 -14.18 36.74 4.54
N TRP A 115 -13.76 35.81 3.69
CA TRP A 115 -13.62 35.99 2.25
C TRP A 115 -14.91 36.39 1.52
N LYS A 116 -16.06 35.78 1.87
CA LYS A 116 -17.35 36.14 1.25
C LYS A 116 -17.76 37.58 1.56
N GLN A 117 -17.57 38.02 2.81
CA GLN A 117 -17.89 39.39 3.21
C GLN A 117 -16.88 40.38 2.61
N SER A 118 -15.61 40.00 2.52
CA SER A 118 -14.57 40.77 1.83
C SER A 118 -14.94 41.04 0.37
N ALA A 119 -15.35 40.01 -0.35
CA ALA A 119 -15.78 40.13 -1.73
C ALA A 119 -16.98 41.07 -1.89
N GLU A 120 -17.97 40.99 -0.99
CA GLU A 120 -19.12 41.88 -1.00
C GLU A 120 -18.73 43.34 -0.74
N ALA A 121 -17.78 43.59 0.18
CA ALA A 121 -17.27 44.92 0.44
C ALA A 121 -16.53 45.50 -0.78
N PHE A 122 -15.71 44.70 -1.48
CA PHE A 122 -15.07 45.15 -2.71
C PHE A 122 -16.09 45.44 -3.84
N ARG A 123 -17.16 44.64 -3.96
CA ARG A 123 -18.26 44.93 -4.91
C ARG A 123 -18.93 46.27 -4.62
N LYS A 124 -19.19 46.57 -3.34
CA LYS A 124 -19.76 47.86 -2.94
C LYS A 124 -18.79 49.02 -3.20
N ALA A 125 -17.49 48.80 -2.99
CA ALA A 125 -16.49 49.79 -3.37
C ALA A 125 -16.53 50.10 -4.86
N LEU A 126 -16.61 49.08 -5.74
CA LEU A 126 -16.73 49.20 -7.19
C LEU A 126 -18.05 49.80 -7.63
N ALA A 127 -19.14 49.53 -6.94
CA ALA A 127 -20.44 50.14 -7.24
C ALA A 127 -20.47 51.64 -6.89
N ALA A 128 -19.72 52.05 -5.85
CA ALA A 128 -19.60 53.44 -5.45
C ALA A 128 -18.56 54.22 -6.31
N ASP A 129 -17.51 53.55 -6.75
CA ASP A 129 -16.51 54.11 -7.68
C ASP A 129 -15.99 53.00 -8.61
N GLY A 130 -16.56 52.90 -9.81
CA GLY A 130 -16.17 51.93 -10.83
C GLY A 130 -14.75 52.11 -11.39
N THR A 131 -14.11 53.24 -11.12
CA THR A 131 -12.75 53.52 -11.57
C THR A 131 -11.68 53.00 -10.59
N ARG A 132 -12.08 52.46 -9.43
CA ARG A 132 -11.16 51.95 -8.41
C ARG A 132 -10.58 50.60 -8.78
N VAL A 133 -9.53 50.61 -9.56
CA VAL A 133 -8.92 49.43 -10.17
C VAL A 133 -8.47 48.40 -9.10
N ASP A 134 -7.86 48.87 -7.99
CA ASP A 134 -7.36 48.01 -6.90
C ASP A 134 -8.45 47.13 -6.27
N ALA A 135 -9.71 47.61 -6.30
CA ALA A 135 -10.84 46.83 -5.80
C ALA A 135 -11.13 45.60 -6.68
N HIS A 136 -10.80 45.63 -7.96
CA HIS A 136 -10.91 44.44 -8.82
C HIS A 136 -9.89 43.36 -8.43
N LEU A 137 -8.65 43.74 -8.06
CA LEU A 137 -7.66 42.78 -7.55
C LEU A 137 -8.11 42.18 -6.23
N GLY A 138 -8.54 43.03 -5.29
CA GLY A 138 -9.06 42.57 -4.00
C GLY A 138 -10.27 41.64 -4.13
N LEU A 139 -11.20 41.97 -5.02
CA LEU A 139 -12.36 41.15 -5.35
C LEU A 139 -11.94 39.80 -5.92
N GLY A 140 -11.01 39.80 -6.88
CA GLY A 140 -10.51 38.55 -7.50
C GLY A 140 -9.89 37.61 -6.47
N ILE A 141 -9.02 38.14 -5.61
CA ILE A 141 -8.38 37.36 -4.53
C ILE A 141 -9.45 36.82 -3.55
N ALA A 142 -10.37 37.67 -3.10
CA ALA A 142 -11.43 37.26 -2.18
C ALA A 142 -12.33 36.18 -2.78
N MET A 143 -12.65 36.26 -4.08
CA MET A 143 -13.46 35.27 -4.80
C MET A 143 -12.78 33.92 -4.95
N ILE A 144 -11.45 33.89 -5.23
CA ILE A 144 -10.67 32.64 -5.25
C ILE A 144 -10.79 31.94 -3.89
N ARG A 145 -10.57 32.68 -2.82
CA ARG A 145 -10.62 32.17 -1.45
C ARG A 145 -12.03 31.81 -0.99
N ALA A 146 -13.05 32.45 -1.55
CA ALA A 146 -14.46 32.13 -1.30
C ALA A 146 -14.98 30.95 -2.13
N GLY A 147 -14.15 30.34 -3.01
CA GLY A 147 -14.53 29.22 -3.88
C GLY A 147 -15.39 29.64 -5.08
N SER A 148 -15.22 30.84 -5.58
CA SER A 148 -15.94 31.39 -6.74
C SER A 148 -14.98 31.80 -7.86
N PRO A 149 -14.21 30.86 -8.43
CA PRO A 149 -13.10 31.18 -9.35
C PRO A 149 -13.56 31.79 -10.69
N ALA A 150 -14.76 31.51 -11.15
CA ALA A 150 -15.29 32.14 -12.39
C ALA A 150 -15.46 33.66 -12.23
N GLN A 151 -16.03 34.09 -11.11
CA GLN A 151 -16.21 35.52 -10.82
C GLN A 151 -14.86 36.20 -10.52
N ALA A 152 -13.91 35.44 -9.95
CA ALA A 152 -12.55 35.92 -9.76
C ALA A 152 -11.86 36.25 -11.08
N LEU A 153 -12.02 35.40 -12.11
CA LEU A 153 -11.45 35.67 -13.44
C LEU A 153 -11.96 36.97 -14.04
N GLU A 154 -13.27 37.22 -13.96
CA GLU A 154 -13.86 38.47 -14.48
C GLU A 154 -13.25 39.71 -13.82
N ALA A 155 -13.06 39.67 -12.52
CA ALA A 155 -12.46 40.78 -11.78
C ALA A 155 -10.97 40.93 -12.10
N LEU A 156 -10.23 39.82 -12.16
CA LEU A 156 -8.79 39.83 -12.45
C LEU A 156 -8.52 40.24 -13.91
N ASP A 157 -9.36 39.83 -14.87
CA ASP A 157 -9.23 40.24 -16.28
C ASP A 157 -9.43 41.76 -16.43
N LYS A 158 -10.38 42.38 -15.70
CA LYS A 158 -10.53 43.84 -15.65
C LYS A 158 -9.30 44.51 -15.04
N TYR A 159 -8.74 43.98 -13.99
CA TYR A 159 -7.52 44.53 -13.42
C TYR A 159 -6.33 44.44 -14.40
N LEU A 160 -6.12 43.24 -14.98
CA LEU A 160 -5.00 42.98 -15.90
C LEU A 160 -5.15 43.71 -17.25
N SER A 161 -6.35 44.11 -17.62
CA SER A 161 -6.53 44.96 -18.84
C SER A 161 -5.84 46.32 -18.69
N LEU A 162 -5.69 46.82 -17.47
CA LEU A 162 -5.03 48.09 -17.14
C LEU A 162 -3.59 47.88 -16.67
N TYR A 163 -3.33 46.78 -15.98
CA TYR A 163 -2.00 46.44 -15.45
C TYR A 163 -1.59 45.03 -15.92
N PRO A 164 -1.29 44.85 -17.22
CA PRO A 164 -1.06 43.54 -17.83
C PRO A 164 0.14 42.81 -17.25
N ASP A 165 1.06 43.55 -16.64
CA ASP A 165 2.33 43.05 -16.13
C ASP A 165 2.37 42.90 -14.61
N HIS A 166 1.21 43.04 -13.94
CA HIS A 166 1.14 42.92 -12.50
C HIS A 166 1.20 41.45 -12.07
N GLU A 167 2.36 41.01 -11.63
CA GLU A 167 2.72 39.61 -11.32
C GLU A 167 1.76 38.95 -10.32
N PRO A 168 1.40 39.59 -9.18
CA PRO A 168 0.44 38.98 -8.24
C PRO A 168 -0.95 38.74 -8.85
N ALA A 169 -1.42 39.63 -9.74
CA ALA A 169 -2.71 39.46 -10.42
C ALA A 169 -2.64 38.35 -11.48
N MET A 170 -1.52 38.24 -12.21
CA MET A 170 -1.29 37.11 -13.15
C MET A 170 -1.26 35.77 -12.42
N PHE A 171 -0.59 35.72 -11.25
CA PHE A 171 -0.57 34.53 -10.43
C PHE A 171 -1.99 34.19 -9.90
N ALA A 172 -2.72 35.17 -9.37
CA ALA A 172 -4.10 34.98 -8.94
C ALA A 172 -4.99 34.44 -10.07
N ARG A 173 -4.84 34.98 -11.28
CA ARG A 173 -5.54 34.51 -12.47
C ARG A 173 -5.22 33.03 -12.78
N ALA A 174 -3.95 32.64 -12.67
CA ALA A 174 -3.53 31.26 -12.88
C ALA A 174 -4.16 30.32 -11.84
N VAL A 175 -4.22 30.73 -10.56
CA VAL A 175 -4.90 29.96 -9.50
C VAL A 175 -6.39 29.81 -9.79
N ALA A 176 -7.08 30.87 -10.22
CA ALA A 176 -8.49 30.81 -10.59
C ALA A 176 -8.75 29.84 -11.76
N LEU A 177 -7.91 29.87 -12.79
CA LEU A 177 -7.95 28.95 -13.93
C LEU A 177 -7.74 27.49 -13.48
N GLN A 178 -6.79 27.26 -12.58
CA GLN A 178 -6.52 25.94 -12.02
C GLN A 178 -7.73 25.41 -11.26
N GLN A 179 -8.36 26.23 -10.40
CA GLN A 179 -9.57 25.84 -9.64
C GLN A 179 -10.77 25.55 -10.55
N LEU A 180 -10.82 26.12 -11.75
CA LEU A 180 -11.83 25.84 -12.78
C LEU A 180 -11.52 24.59 -13.60
N GLY A 181 -10.40 23.90 -13.36
CA GLY A 181 -9.96 22.78 -14.18
C GLY A 181 -9.40 23.19 -15.56
N ARG A 182 -9.22 24.50 -15.81
CA ARG A 182 -8.64 25.03 -17.05
C ARG A 182 -7.10 24.95 -17.02
N HIS A 183 -6.59 23.71 -16.79
CA HIS A 183 -5.18 23.47 -16.46
C HIS A 183 -4.21 23.95 -17.54
N GLY A 184 -4.55 23.82 -18.84
CA GLY A 184 -3.69 24.31 -19.93
C GLY A 184 -3.44 25.81 -19.84
N GLU A 185 -4.49 26.58 -19.61
CA GLU A 185 -4.41 28.05 -19.49
C GLU A 185 -3.74 28.46 -18.17
N ALA A 186 -3.95 27.70 -17.09
CA ALA A 186 -3.26 27.94 -15.83
C ALA A 186 -1.74 27.78 -15.99
N VAL A 187 -1.29 26.71 -16.65
CA VAL A 187 0.14 26.48 -16.95
C VAL A 187 0.74 27.63 -17.75
N GLU A 188 0.04 28.09 -18.80
CA GLU A 188 0.49 29.23 -19.60
C GLU A 188 0.65 30.50 -18.75
N GLN A 189 -0.29 30.76 -17.85
CA GLN A 189 -0.21 31.92 -16.96
C GLN A 189 0.93 31.77 -15.94
N TYR A 190 1.10 30.61 -15.32
CA TYR A 190 2.22 30.38 -14.41
C TYR A 190 3.58 30.53 -15.12
N ARG A 191 3.69 30.03 -16.37
CA ARG A 191 4.91 30.22 -17.18
C ARG A 191 5.20 31.69 -17.48
N LYS A 192 4.16 32.51 -17.72
CA LYS A 192 4.31 33.98 -17.91
C LYS A 192 4.81 34.65 -16.63
N VAL A 193 4.30 34.22 -15.48
CA VAL A 193 4.81 34.70 -14.16
C VAL A 193 6.28 34.31 -14.00
N LEU A 194 6.63 33.04 -14.23
CA LEU A 194 8.02 32.56 -14.10
C LEU A 194 9.00 33.21 -15.10
N ALA A 195 8.52 33.62 -16.28
CA ALA A 195 9.36 34.34 -17.23
C ALA A 195 9.81 35.72 -16.69
N ARG A 196 9.06 36.30 -15.74
CA ARG A 196 9.36 37.58 -15.08
C ARG A 196 10.03 37.38 -13.74
N ASN A 197 9.53 36.43 -12.98
CA ASN A 197 10.05 36.05 -11.68
C ASN A 197 10.39 34.54 -11.65
N PRO A 198 11.57 34.14 -12.14
CA PRO A 198 11.99 32.74 -12.14
C PRO A 198 12.12 32.11 -10.74
N ARG A 199 12.07 32.94 -9.69
CA ARG A 199 12.19 32.54 -8.29
C ARG A 199 10.85 32.50 -7.54
N SER A 200 9.71 32.52 -8.25
CA SER A 200 8.41 32.35 -7.60
C SER A 200 8.19 30.92 -7.13
N GLU A 201 8.41 30.69 -5.81
CA GLU A 201 8.20 29.37 -5.18
C GLU A 201 6.76 28.90 -5.35
N GLU A 202 5.79 29.81 -5.25
CA GLU A 202 4.38 29.50 -5.38
C GLU A 202 4.01 29.02 -6.79
N CYS A 203 4.56 29.68 -7.82
CA CYS A 203 4.36 29.24 -9.20
C CYS A 203 4.97 27.88 -9.48
N LEU A 204 6.20 27.64 -9.01
CA LEU A 204 6.87 26.36 -9.15
C LEU A 204 6.10 25.25 -8.42
N SER A 205 5.67 25.51 -7.19
CA SER A 205 4.89 24.52 -6.39
C SER A 205 3.57 24.17 -7.08
N ASN A 206 2.83 25.16 -7.60
CA ASN A 206 1.57 24.92 -8.29
C ASN A 206 1.77 24.19 -9.62
N LEU A 207 2.83 24.48 -10.36
CA LEU A 207 3.17 23.74 -11.58
C LEU A 207 3.54 22.29 -11.29
N VAL A 208 4.32 22.04 -10.24
CA VAL A 208 4.65 20.66 -9.79
C VAL A 208 3.37 19.90 -9.50
N ALA A 209 2.44 20.47 -8.70
CA ALA A 209 1.17 19.83 -8.37
C ALA A 209 0.32 19.54 -9.63
N LEU A 210 0.18 20.53 -10.53
CA LEU A 210 -0.57 20.38 -11.78
C LEU A 210 -0.02 19.28 -12.69
N PHE A 211 1.30 19.17 -12.80
CA PHE A 211 1.91 18.16 -13.65
C PHE A 211 1.93 16.78 -13.01
N LEU A 212 1.95 16.69 -11.68
CA LEU A 212 1.73 15.42 -10.96
C LEU A 212 0.33 14.85 -11.25
N ASP A 213 -0.72 15.68 -11.13
CA ASP A 213 -2.09 15.29 -11.45
C ASP A 213 -2.25 14.81 -12.90
N ARG A 214 -1.49 15.41 -13.83
CA ARG A 214 -1.49 15.06 -15.25
C ARG A 214 -0.56 13.90 -15.60
N ARG A 215 0.18 13.37 -14.64
CA ARG A 215 1.20 12.33 -14.83
C ARG A 215 2.28 12.70 -15.86
N ASP A 216 2.59 14.00 -16.00
CA ASP A 216 3.66 14.50 -16.86
C ASP A 216 4.98 14.53 -16.08
N GLY A 217 5.65 13.38 -16.02
CA GLY A 217 6.88 13.20 -15.24
C GLY A 217 8.04 14.11 -15.69
N GLU A 218 8.13 14.46 -16.98
CA GLU A 218 9.20 15.33 -17.47
C GLU A 218 9.04 16.76 -16.93
N SER A 219 7.82 17.30 -17.01
CA SER A 219 7.52 18.63 -16.46
C SER A 219 7.66 18.65 -14.95
N VAL A 220 7.22 17.59 -14.24
CA VAL A 220 7.42 17.48 -12.78
C VAL A 220 8.89 17.53 -12.44
N ARG A 221 9.75 16.71 -13.06
CA ARG A 221 11.20 16.74 -12.80
C ARG A 221 11.77 18.14 -12.99
N ARG A 222 11.42 18.80 -14.10
CA ARG A 222 11.93 20.13 -14.43
C ARG A 222 11.58 21.15 -13.35
N TYR A 223 10.29 21.26 -12.99
CA TYR A 223 9.84 22.31 -12.06
C TYR A 223 10.16 21.98 -10.61
N ALA A 224 10.14 20.69 -10.22
CA ALA A 224 10.55 20.26 -8.90
C ALA A 224 12.06 20.46 -8.68
N ALA A 225 12.91 20.21 -9.69
CA ALA A 225 14.34 20.51 -9.61
C ALA A 225 14.59 22.01 -9.42
N MET A 226 13.90 22.88 -10.20
CA MET A 226 14.00 24.34 -10.02
C MET A 226 13.57 24.78 -8.63
N LEU A 227 12.50 24.16 -8.08
CA LEU A 227 12.03 24.45 -6.73
C LEU A 227 13.02 23.98 -5.65
N ALA A 228 13.62 22.82 -5.84
CA ALA A 228 14.64 22.28 -4.93
C ALA A 228 15.92 23.12 -4.92
N GLU A 229 16.35 23.64 -6.08
CA GLU A 229 17.48 24.58 -6.18
C GLU A 229 17.18 25.89 -5.46
N LEU A 230 15.96 26.41 -5.60
CA LEU A 230 15.54 27.65 -4.99
C LEU A 230 15.40 27.51 -3.47
N ARG A 231 14.80 26.41 -3.02
CA ARG A 231 14.56 26.11 -1.62
C ARG A 231 14.98 24.68 -1.31
N PRO A 232 16.23 24.45 -0.93
CA PRO A 232 16.69 23.16 -0.45
C PRO A 232 15.80 22.68 0.72
N GLY A 233 15.33 21.44 0.64
CA GLY A 233 14.39 20.89 1.63
C GLY A 233 12.91 21.25 1.40
N SER A 234 12.54 21.79 0.24
CA SER A 234 11.13 21.99 -0.14
C SER A 234 10.39 20.67 -0.15
N ALA A 235 9.41 20.51 0.76
CA ALA A 235 8.62 19.29 0.85
C ALA A 235 7.92 18.95 -0.49
N VAL A 236 7.33 19.95 -1.14
CA VAL A 236 6.64 19.78 -2.44
C VAL A 236 7.59 19.24 -3.51
N ALA A 237 8.81 19.80 -3.60
CA ALA A 237 9.80 19.35 -4.56
C ALA A 237 10.28 17.92 -4.26
N LEU A 238 10.63 17.65 -3.01
CA LEU A 238 11.15 16.34 -2.59
C LEU A 238 10.08 15.23 -2.69
N GLU A 239 8.83 15.51 -2.30
CA GLU A 239 7.72 14.56 -2.44
C GLU A 239 7.46 14.23 -3.91
N ALA A 240 7.47 15.25 -4.79
CA ALA A 240 7.28 15.06 -6.21
C ALA A 240 8.42 14.24 -6.85
N LEU A 241 9.67 14.56 -6.52
CA LEU A 241 10.85 13.84 -7.01
C LEU A 241 10.91 12.42 -6.46
N ALA A 242 10.56 12.19 -5.19
CA ALA A 242 10.45 10.86 -4.62
C ALA A 242 9.37 10.02 -5.32
N THR A 243 8.20 10.62 -5.58
CA THR A 243 7.10 9.94 -6.29
C THR A 243 7.53 9.50 -7.69
N LEU A 244 8.23 10.35 -8.42
CA LEU A 244 8.76 9.99 -9.74
C LEU A 244 9.83 8.92 -9.66
N ALA A 245 10.76 9.04 -8.71
CA ALA A 245 11.82 8.05 -8.52
C ALA A 245 11.24 6.64 -8.23
N PHE A 246 10.19 6.56 -7.42
CA PHE A 246 9.47 5.30 -7.21
C PHE A 246 8.75 4.81 -8.47
N ALA A 247 8.14 5.70 -9.24
CA ALA A 247 7.46 5.33 -10.49
C ALA A 247 8.42 4.84 -11.57
N ASP A 248 9.65 5.36 -11.56
CA ASP A 248 10.72 4.97 -12.47
C ASP A 248 11.55 3.78 -11.92
N GLU A 249 11.21 3.25 -10.75
CA GLU A 249 11.96 2.19 -10.03
C GLU A 249 13.41 2.61 -9.68
N ASP A 250 13.69 3.93 -9.65
CA ASP A 250 14.97 4.47 -9.19
C ASP A 250 14.98 4.55 -7.66
N TYR A 251 15.10 3.38 -7.03
CA TYR A 251 15.05 3.27 -5.57
C TYR A 251 16.18 4.01 -4.84
N PRO A 252 17.42 4.09 -5.40
CA PRO A 252 18.47 4.94 -4.82
C PRO A 252 18.09 6.41 -4.75
N ALA A 253 17.48 6.96 -5.81
CA ALA A 253 16.99 8.34 -5.80
C ALA A 253 15.80 8.50 -4.85
N ALA A 254 14.86 7.55 -4.86
CA ALA A 254 13.72 7.54 -3.94
C ALA A 254 14.16 7.54 -2.47
N ALA A 255 15.15 6.69 -2.10
CA ALA A 255 15.72 6.65 -0.76
C ALA A 255 16.36 7.98 -0.36
N ARG A 256 17.12 8.60 -1.27
CA ARG A 256 17.73 9.92 -1.00
C ARG A 256 16.68 10.98 -0.71
N TYR A 257 15.66 11.11 -1.57
CA TYR A 257 14.60 12.11 -1.37
C TYR A 257 13.75 11.82 -0.12
N ALA A 258 13.43 10.55 0.14
CA ALA A 258 12.72 10.16 1.35
C ALA A 258 13.54 10.43 2.63
N GLN A 259 14.87 10.24 2.59
CA GLN A 259 15.76 10.56 3.70
C GLN A 259 15.83 12.07 3.95
N GLU A 260 15.88 12.90 2.90
CA GLU A 260 15.83 14.35 3.02
C GLU A 260 14.51 14.82 3.64
N LEU A 261 13.37 14.24 3.19
CA LEU A 261 12.04 14.49 3.78
C LEU A 261 11.96 14.07 5.24
N ALA A 262 12.49 12.89 5.58
CA ALA A 262 12.52 12.40 6.96
C ALA A 262 13.39 13.29 7.87
N THR A 263 14.44 13.90 7.32
CA THR A 263 15.31 14.84 8.03
C THR A 263 14.63 16.20 8.23
N ALA A 264 13.94 16.71 7.19
CA ALA A 264 13.24 17.99 7.22
C ALA A 264 11.97 17.94 8.08
N MET A 265 11.25 16.80 8.06
CA MET A 265 9.97 16.60 8.75
C MET A 265 9.98 15.26 9.50
N PRO A 266 10.76 15.13 10.59
CA PRO A 266 10.98 13.84 11.27
C PRO A 266 9.72 13.28 11.95
N GLY A 267 8.70 14.11 12.20
CA GLY A 267 7.44 13.70 12.82
C GLY A 267 6.42 13.10 11.84
N ARG A 268 6.69 13.08 10.53
CA ARG A 268 5.80 12.50 9.54
C ARG A 268 6.16 11.05 9.28
N TYR A 269 5.27 10.14 9.64
CA TYR A 269 5.51 8.69 9.51
C TYR A 269 5.64 8.25 8.05
N GLU A 270 4.95 8.92 7.11
CA GLU A 270 4.98 8.62 5.68
C GLU A 270 6.40 8.69 5.10
N ASN A 271 7.19 9.66 5.57
CA ASN A 271 8.57 9.85 5.11
C ASN A 271 9.44 8.64 5.48
N TRP A 272 9.30 8.15 6.71
CA TRP A 272 10.01 6.97 7.19
C TRP A 272 9.48 5.70 6.55
N PHE A 273 8.17 5.61 6.32
CA PHE A 273 7.56 4.48 5.62
C PHE A 273 8.10 4.37 4.18
N ASN A 274 8.08 5.46 3.43
CA ASN A 274 8.59 5.50 2.06
C ASN A 274 10.11 5.21 1.99
N LEU A 275 10.87 5.71 2.97
CA LEU A 275 12.30 5.39 3.11
C LEU A 275 12.51 3.88 3.32
N GLY A 276 11.68 3.25 4.16
CA GLY A 276 11.68 1.81 4.37
C GLY A 276 11.37 1.03 3.09
N VAL A 277 10.37 1.48 2.32
CA VAL A 277 10.04 0.88 1.01
C VAL A 277 11.25 0.94 0.07
N ALA A 278 11.90 2.11 -0.06
CA ALA A 278 13.04 2.27 -0.95
C ALA A 278 14.23 1.36 -0.55
N HIS A 279 14.58 1.32 0.74
CA HIS A 279 15.64 0.43 1.23
C HIS A 279 15.30 -1.05 1.05
N HIS A 280 14.03 -1.45 1.25
CA HIS A 280 13.60 -2.83 1.02
C HIS A 280 13.77 -3.22 -0.46
N GLN A 281 13.34 -2.37 -1.39
CA GLN A 281 13.52 -2.63 -2.83
C GLN A 281 14.99 -2.70 -3.27
N MET A 282 15.90 -2.08 -2.51
CA MET A 282 17.35 -2.16 -2.73
C MET A 282 17.98 -3.38 -2.03
N GLY A 283 17.22 -4.17 -1.27
CA GLY A 283 17.75 -5.28 -0.48
C GLY A 283 18.51 -4.84 0.78
N GLU A 284 18.42 -3.58 1.18
CA GLU A 284 19.08 -3.04 2.37
C GLU A 284 18.23 -3.26 3.62
N LEU A 285 18.09 -4.54 4.03
CA LEU A 285 17.10 -5.00 4.99
C LEU A 285 17.21 -4.31 6.36
N GLU A 286 18.42 -4.11 6.89
CA GLU A 286 18.63 -3.48 8.19
C GLU A 286 18.16 -2.01 8.17
N LYS A 287 18.49 -1.27 7.10
CA LYS A 287 18.02 0.12 6.95
C LYS A 287 16.51 0.20 6.77
N ALA A 288 15.92 -0.75 6.04
CA ALA A 288 14.48 -0.85 5.89
C ALA A 288 13.78 -1.12 7.23
N ALA A 289 14.33 -2.04 8.05
CA ALA A 289 13.82 -2.33 9.39
C ALA A 289 13.83 -1.08 10.28
N ASP A 290 14.94 -0.34 10.30
CA ASP A 290 15.07 0.89 11.08
C ASP A 290 14.06 1.96 10.65
N ALA A 291 13.87 2.12 9.34
CA ALA A 291 12.93 3.08 8.79
C ALA A 291 11.47 2.71 9.12
N TYR A 292 11.07 1.44 8.92
CA TYR A 292 9.72 0.99 9.27
C TYR A 292 9.46 0.99 10.78
N ALA A 293 10.47 0.71 11.61
CA ALA A 293 10.35 0.80 13.07
C ALA A 293 10.08 2.25 13.51
N LYS A 294 10.75 3.25 12.90
CA LYS A 294 10.46 4.66 13.13
C LYS A 294 9.06 5.04 12.64
N ALA A 295 8.65 4.57 11.46
CA ALA A 295 7.31 4.81 10.94
C ALA A 295 6.23 4.26 11.87
N SER A 296 6.37 3.01 12.34
CA SER A 296 5.41 2.39 13.27
C SER A 296 5.40 3.05 14.65
N ALA A 297 6.52 3.59 15.11
CA ALA A 297 6.60 4.35 16.36
C ALA A 297 5.88 5.70 16.25
N LEU A 298 5.98 6.38 15.10
CA LEU A 298 5.31 7.66 14.84
C LEU A 298 3.81 7.49 14.61
N ASN A 299 3.41 6.41 13.94
CA ASN A 299 2.00 6.07 13.75
C ASN A 299 1.71 4.64 14.20
N PRO A 300 1.43 4.42 15.50
CA PRO A 300 1.12 3.10 16.04
C PRO A 300 -0.17 2.46 15.50
N SER A 301 -0.98 3.21 14.76
CA SER A 301 -2.21 2.73 14.12
C SER A 301 -2.01 2.31 12.66
N SER A 302 -0.78 2.38 12.14
CA SER A 302 -0.48 2.00 10.75
C SER A 302 -0.26 0.50 10.63
N ALA A 303 -1.31 -0.24 10.28
CA ALA A 303 -1.21 -1.66 9.99
C ALA A 303 -0.18 -1.97 8.87
N PRO A 304 -0.10 -1.20 7.75
CA PRO A 304 0.93 -1.41 6.72
C PRO A 304 2.37 -1.27 7.23
N ALA A 305 2.63 -0.37 8.18
CA ALA A 305 3.99 -0.20 8.72
C ALA A 305 4.43 -1.44 9.51
N PHE A 306 3.54 -2.01 10.31
CA PHE A 306 3.81 -3.27 11.02
C PHE A 306 3.91 -4.45 10.06
N LEU A 307 3.06 -4.53 9.04
CA LEU A 307 3.14 -5.58 8.02
C LEU A 307 4.52 -5.59 7.36
N ASN A 308 4.95 -4.44 6.85
CA ASN A 308 6.23 -4.33 6.16
C ASN A 308 7.43 -4.57 7.09
N LEU A 309 7.36 -4.08 8.34
CA LEU A 309 8.38 -4.39 9.35
C LEU A 309 8.45 -5.91 9.62
N GLY A 310 7.29 -6.57 9.68
CA GLY A 310 7.20 -8.02 9.84
C GLY A 310 7.86 -8.77 8.68
N VAL A 311 7.63 -8.34 7.43
CA VAL A 311 8.28 -8.91 6.24
C VAL A 311 9.80 -8.78 6.35
N ILE A 312 10.31 -7.60 6.67
CA ILE A 312 11.75 -7.38 6.82
C ILE A 312 12.35 -8.23 7.95
N ARG A 313 11.66 -8.33 9.10
CA ARG A 313 12.12 -9.18 10.21
C ARG A 313 12.16 -10.66 9.83
N GLN A 314 11.18 -11.12 9.04
CA GLN A 314 11.15 -12.48 8.51
C GLN A 314 12.31 -12.73 7.54
N GLU A 315 12.59 -11.81 6.61
CA GLU A 315 13.71 -11.90 5.67
C GLU A 315 15.08 -11.90 6.38
N LEU A 316 15.19 -11.17 7.50
CA LEU A 316 16.37 -11.19 8.38
C LEU A 316 16.46 -12.45 9.26
N GLY A 317 15.45 -13.35 9.22
CA GLY A 317 15.39 -14.56 10.03
C GLY A 317 14.95 -14.35 11.48
N ASP A 318 14.55 -13.14 11.86
CA ASP A 318 14.04 -12.84 13.22
C ASP A 318 12.53 -13.18 13.30
N LEU A 319 12.24 -14.49 13.30
CA LEU A 319 10.87 -14.99 13.31
C LEU A 319 10.04 -14.54 14.51
N PRO A 320 10.58 -14.45 15.74
CA PRO A 320 9.81 -13.94 16.88
C PRO A 320 9.37 -12.49 16.71
N ALA A 321 10.27 -11.61 16.22
CA ALA A 321 9.93 -10.20 15.96
C ALA A 321 8.97 -10.07 14.77
N ALA A 322 9.13 -10.87 13.72
CA ALA A 322 8.21 -10.91 12.59
C ALA A 322 6.79 -11.27 13.04
N ARG A 323 6.63 -12.31 13.87
CA ARG A 323 5.36 -12.70 14.47
C ARG A 323 4.69 -11.55 15.21
N GLU A 324 5.43 -10.88 16.10
CA GLU A 324 4.90 -9.75 16.87
C GLU A 324 4.39 -8.62 15.96
N CYS A 325 5.13 -8.33 14.89
CA CYS A 325 4.76 -7.31 13.93
C CYS A 325 3.48 -7.69 13.17
N TYR A 326 3.37 -8.92 12.68
CA TYR A 326 2.17 -9.38 11.97
C TYR A 326 0.95 -9.45 12.90
N GLU A 327 1.10 -9.90 14.17
CA GLU A 327 0.03 -9.90 15.16
C GLU A 327 -0.47 -8.45 15.43
N LYS A 328 0.44 -7.46 15.52
CA LYS A 328 0.07 -6.05 15.64
C LYS A 328 -0.67 -5.54 14.41
N SER A 329 -0.20 -5.90 13.20
CA SER A 329 -0.86 -5.53 11.96
C SER A 329 -2.30 -6.05 11.91
N LEU A 330 -2.51 -7.34 12.22
CA LEU A 330 -3.84 -7.96 12.26
C LEU A 330 -4.72 -7.47 13.40
N ALA A 331 -4.14 -7.01 14.51
CA ALA A 331 -4.91 -6.37 15.58
C ALA A 331 -5.48 -5.01 15.16
N LEU A 332 -4.78 -4.30 14.27
CA LEU A 332 -5.20 -3.01 13.73
C LEU A 332 -6.16 -3.16 12.54
N ASP A 333 -5.90 -4.12 11.68
CA ASP A 333 -6.70 -4.44 10.51
C ASP A 333 -6.79 -5.96 10.37
N ARG A 334 -7.98 -6.50 10.67
CA ARG A 334 -8.22 -7.95 10.67
C ARG A 334 -8.37 -8.55 9.29
N ASP A 335 -8.69 -7.74 8.29
CA ASP A 335 -8.99 -8.18 6.94
C ASP A 335 -7.79 -8.00 6.00
N GLN A 336 -6.57 -8.33 6.48
CA GLN A 336 -5.33 -8.30 5.72
C GLN A 336 -4.86 -9.72 5.33
N PRO A 337 -5.18 -10.20 4.12
CA PRO A 337 -4.79 -11.54 3.67
C PRO A 337 -3.28 -11.79 3.73
N SER A 338 -2.48 -10.81 3.27
CA SER A 338 -1.01 -10.93 3.28
C SER A 338 -0.42 -11.04 4.68
N ALA A 339 -1.02 -10.34 5.68
CA ALA A 339 -0.59 -10.47 7.06
C ALA A 339 -0.99 -11.84 7.66
N MET A 340 -2.20 -12.35 7.34
CA MET A 340 -2.63 -13.70 7.74
C MET A 340 -1.71 -14.77 7.16
N TRP A 341 -1.42 -14.68 5.87
CA TRP A 341 -0.53 -15.59 5.15
C TRP A 341 0.88 -15.59 5.74
N ASN A 342 1.49 -14.41 5.87
CA ASN A 342 2.86 -14.28 6.38
C ASN A 342 2.97 -14.73 7.84
N LEU A 343 1.99 -14.37 8.70
CA LEU A 343 1.96 -14.84 10.08
C LEU A 343 1.83 -16.37 10.14
N ALA A 344 0.99 -16.97 9.30
CA ALA A 344 0.82 -18.41 9.26
C ALA A 344 2.12 -19.12 8.85
N LEU A 345 2.85 -18.59 7.86
CA LEU A 345 4.17 -19.12 7.47
C LEU A 345 5.18 -19.04 8.63
N VAL A 346 5.22 -17.90 9.33
CA VAL A 346 6.11 -17.73 10.49
C VAL A 346 5.74 -18.69 11.63
N LEU A 347 4.46 -18.86 11.92
CA LEU A 347 3.98 -19.80 12.94
C LEU A 347 4.29 -21.25 12.58
N GLU A 348 4.20 -21.62 11.30
CA GLU A 348 4.59 -22.95 10.83
C GLU A 348 6.08 -23.19 11.08
N GLN A 349 6.95 -22.21 10.76
CA GLN A 349 8.39 -22.30 11.02
C GLN A 349 8.72 -22.35 12.53
N LEU A 350 7.93 -21.69 13.37
CA LEU A 350 8.03 -21.74 14.82
C LEU A 350 7.39 -23.02 15.42
N ASN A 351 6.91 -23.96 14.57
CA ASN A 351 6.21 -25.18 14.93
C ASN A 351 4.87 -25.00 15.67
N GLU A 352 4.26 -23.80 15.55
CA GLU A 352 2.92 -23.48 16.08
C GLU A 352 1.82 -23.82 15.06
N ARG A 353 1.82 -25.08 14.56
CA ARG A 353 1.03 -25.55 13.42
C ARG A 353 -0.47 -25.31 13.54
N GLN A 354 -1.07 -25.51 14.73
CA GLN A 354 -2.52 -25.30 14.93
C GLN A 354 -2.94 -23.84 14.71
N ARG A 355 -2.11 -22.90 15.17
CA ARG A 355 -2.37 -21.47 14.94
C ARG A 355 -2.20 -21.10 13.46
N ALA A 356 -1.19 -21.67 12.81
CA ALA A 356 -0.98 -21.49 11.37
C ALA A 356 -2.19 -21.98 10.57
N GLU A 357 -2.72 -23.18 10.86
CA GLU A 357 -3.92 -23.72 10.23
C GLU A 357 -5.13 -22.79 10.36
N THR A 358 -5.34 -22.22 11.53
CA THR A 358 -6.45 -21.29 11.78
C THR A 358 -6.34 -20.05 10.89
N LEU A 359 -5.13 -19.52 10.70
CA LEU A 359 -4.89 -18.36 9.85
C LEU A 359 -5.01 -18.71 8.37
N TYR A 360 -4.45 -19.85 7.93
CA TYR A 360 -4.60 -20.29 6.54
C TYR A 360 -6.07 -20.46 6.16
N ALA A 361 -6.87 -21.04 7.06
CA ALA A 361 -8.31 -21.19 6.85
C ALA A 361 -9.09 -19.86 6.85
N ALA A 362 -8.55 -18.84 7.49
CA ALA A 362 -9.16 -17.51 7.58
C ALA A 362 -8.85 -16.61 6.36
N VAL A 363 -7.89 -16.97 5.50
CA VAL A 363 -7.57 -16.20 4.30
C VAL A 363 -8.79 -16.15 3.39
N PRO A 364 -9.30 -14.95 3.02
CA PRO A 364 -10.49 -14.81 2.18
C PRO A 364 -10.31 -15.42 0.79
N ASP A 365 -11.37 -15.99 0.23
CA ASP A 365 -11.36 -16.65 -1.09
C ASP A 365 -11.09 -15.71 -2.26
N THR A 366 -11.25 -14.41 -2.04
CA THR A 366 -10.93 -13.34 -2.99
C THR A 366 -9.45 -12.93 -2.98
N ALA A 367 -8.69 -13.38 -1.98
CA ALA A 367 -7.28 -13.03 -1.84
C ALA A 367 -6.39 -13.79 -2.84
N PHE A 368 -5.31 -13.13 -3.25
CA PHE A 368 -4.31 -13.75 -4.13
C PHE A 368 -3.66 -14.98 -3.46
N GLU A 369 -3.39 -14.89 -2.17
CA GLU A 369 -2.72 -15.92 -1.35
C GLU A 369 -3.63 -17.12 -1.00
N TRP A 370 -4.92 -17.07 -1.36
CA TRP A 370 -5.89 -18.08 -0.92
C TRP A 370 -5.54 -19.50 -1.33
N CYS A 371 -5.13 -19.70 -2.58
CA CYS A 371 -4.79 -21.03 -3.09
C CYS A 371 -3.59 -21.62 -2.35
N ASP A 372 -2.54 -20.82 -2.16
CA ASP A 372 -1.34 -21.24 -1.43
C ASP A 372 -1.64 -21.52 0.04
N ALA A 373 -2.48 -20.68 0.67
CA ALA A 373 -2.91 -20.86 2.05
C ALA A 373 -3.70 -22.16 2.24
N HIS A 374 -4.66 -22.45 1.34
CA HIS A 374 -5.46 -23.67 1.42
C HIS A 374 -4.65 -24.92 1.04
N PHE A 375 -3.68 -24.79 0.16
CA PHE A 375 -2.72 -25.86 -0.09
C PHE A 375 -1.91 -26.19 1.18
N ARG A 376 -1.37 -25.19 1.87
CA ARG A 376 -0.67 -25.37 3.14
C ARG A 376 -1.57 -25.96 4.22
N LEU A 377 -2.82 -25.48 4.31
CA LEU A 377 -3.83 -26.02 5.22
C LEU A 377 -4.06 -27.51 4.97
N GLY A 378 -4.28 -27.89 3.71
CA GLY A 378 -4.45 -29.28 3.31
C GLY A 378 -3.25 -30.14 3.67
N TYR A 379 -2.04 -29.63 3.42
CA TYR A 379 -0.81 -30.32 3.74
C TYR A 379 -0.60 -30.52 5.27
N LEU A 380 -0.85 -29.49 6.08
CA LEU A 380 -0.75 -29.61 7.55
C LEU A 380 -1.76 -30.61 8.10
N ARG A 381 -3.00 -30.63 7.60
CA ARG A 381 -4.02 -31.62 7.95
C ARG A 381 -3.62 -33.03 7.54
N LEU A 382 -3.00 -33.20 6.36
CA LEU A 382 -2.47 -34.48 5.90
C LEU A 382 -1.42 -35.04 6.87
N LEU A 383 -0.46 -34.20 7.27
CA LEU A 383 0.58 -34.58 8.22
C LEU A 383 0.01 -34.99 9.61
N ARG A 384 -1.12 -34.42 10.00
CA ARG A 384 -1.79 -34.70 11.27
C ARG A 384 -2.73 -35.92 11.20
N GLY A 385 -2.95 -36.44 9.99
CA GLY A 385 -3.86 -37.59 9.77
C GLY A 385 -5.33 -37.18 9.64
N GLU A 386 -5.64 -35.90 9.48
CA GLU A 386 -6.99 -35.40 9.22
C GLU A 386 -7.30 -35.45 7.72
N TYR A 387 -7.34 -36.67 7.21
CA TYR A 387 -7.37 -36.92 5.77
C TYR A 387 -8.60 -36.33 5.07
N HIS A 388 -9.78 -36.39 5.67
CA HIS A 388 -10.99 -35.81 5.10
C HIS A 388 -10.90 -34.30 4.93
N GLY A 389 -10.53 -33.56 5.99
CA GLY A 389 -10.33 -32.12 5.91
C GLY A 389 -9.15 -31.70 5.02
N SER A 390 -8.16 -32.59 4.88
CA SER A 390 -7.06 -32.40 3.91
C SER A 390 -7.57 -32.51 2.47
N ALA A 391 -8.35 -33.54 2.15
CA ALA A 391 -8.94 -33.73 0.83
C ALA A 391 -9.85 -32.57 0.41
N GLU A 392 -10.69 -32.10 1.35
CA GLU A 392 -11.54 -30.91 1.12
C GLU A 392 -10.72 -29.66 0.78
N ALA A 393 -9.64 -29.42 1.51
CA ALA A 393 -8.79 -28.26 1.27
C ALA A 393 -8.11 -28.32 -0.11
N PHE A 394 -7.55 -29.47 -0.50
CA PHE A 394 -6.96 -29.65 -1.82
C PHE A 394 -8.00 -29.58 -2.94
N GLN A 395 -9.20 -30.15 -2.74
CA GLN A 395 -10.29 -30.07 -3.72
C GLN A 395 -10.73 -28.60 -3.93
N ALA A 396 -10.77 -27.81 -2.87
CA ALA A 396 -11.08 -26.39 -2.96
C ALA A 396 -10.01 -25.63 -3.79
N VAL A 397 -8.74 -25.93 -3.59
CA VAL A 397 -7.63 -25.39 -4.40
C VAL A 397 -7.80 -25.81 -5.87
N LEU A 398 -8.03 -27.08 -6.14
CA LEU A 398 -8.17 -27.63 -7.50
C LEU A 398 -9.39 -27.08 -8.24
N SER A 399 -10.44 -26.66 -7.52
CA SER A 399 -11.59 -25.98 -8.12
C SER A 399 -11.22 -24.64 -8.77
N LYS A 400 -10.19 -23.95 -8.26
CA LYS A 400 -9.67 -22.67 -8.79
C LYS A 400 -8.44 -22.85 -9.69
N GLN A 401 -7.60 -23.82 -9.36
CA GLN A 401 -6.35 -24.13 -10.09
C GLN A 401 -6.27 -25.62 -10.43
N PRO A 402 -7.02 -26.10 -11.44
CA PRO A 402 -7.11 -27.53 -11.74
C PRO A 402 -5.80 -28.13 -12.25
N ASN A 403 -4.86 -27.31 -12.73
CA ASN A 403 -3.60 -27.79 -13.29
C ASN A 403 -2.44 -27.79 -12.27
N TRP A 404 -2.72 -27.84 -10.97
CA TRP A 404 -1.70 -27.89 -9.93
C TRP A 404 -1.38 -29.33 -9.55
N ALA A 405 -0.34 -29.89 -10.16
CA ALA A 405 0.01 -31.30 -10.02
C ALA A 405 0.28 -31.75 -8.57
N GLU A 406 0.95 -30.90 -7.76
CA GLU A 406 1.21 -31.21 -6.36
C GLU A 406 -0.08 -31.24 -5.53
N ALA A 407 -1.04 -30.38 -5.85
CA ALA A 407 -2.34 -30.40 -5.19
C ALA A 407 -3.13 -31.67 -5.56
N CYS A 408 -3.10 -32.07 -6.85
CA CYS A 408 -3.68 -33.35 -7.29
C CYS A 408 -3.04 -34.54 -6.56
N LEU A 409 -1.71 -34.58 -6.48
CA LEU A 409 -0.99 -35.67 -5.81
C LEU A 409 -1.39 -35.78 -4.33
N ASN A 410 -1.35 -34.66 -3.61
CA ASN A 410 -1.67 -34.63 -2.19
C ASN A 410 -3.16 -34.91 -1.92
N ALA A 411 -4.05 -34.45 -2.79
CA ALA A 411 -5.48 -34.83 -2.75
C ALA A 411 -5.65 -36.33 -2.92
N GLY A 412 -4.95 -36.94 -3.89
CA GLY A 412 -4.96 -38.38 -4.12
C GLY A 412 -4.50 -39.17 -2.89
N ILE A 413 -3.42 -38.72 -2.24
CA ILE A 413 -2.95 -39.33 -0.98
C ILE A 413 -4.00 -39.19 0.12
N ALA A 414 -4.60 -38.00 0.28
CA ALA A 414 -5.64 -37.77 1.27
C ALA A 414 -6.87 -38.64 1.04
N TYR A 415 -7.38 -38.75 -0.19
CA TYR A 415 -8.51 -39.61 -0.55
C TYR A 415 -8.21 -41.09 -0.33
N ALA A 416 -7.03 -41.56 -0.72
CA ALA A 416 -6.63 -42.94 -0.45
C ALA A 416 -6.65 -43.26 1.05
N ARG A 417 -6.12 -42.35 1.86
CA ARG A 417 -6.12 -42.47 3.33
C ARG A 417 -7.49 -42.33 3.98
N CYS A 418 -8.45 -41.66 3.33
CA CYS A 418 -9.85 -41.60 3.74
C CYS A 418 -10.65 -42.87 3.40
N GLY A 419 -10.12 -43.75 2.57
CA GLY A 419 -10.86 -44.92 2.06
C GLY A 419 -11.76 -44.55 0.86
N ASP A 420 -11.45 -43.53 0.08
CA ASP A 420 -12.08 -43.18 -1.20
C ASP A 420 -11.10 -43.42 -2.35
N PRO A 421 -10.98 -44.68 -2.79
CA PRO A 421 -10.03 -45.04 -3.84
C PRO A 421 -10.44 -44.49 -5.22
N ALA A 422 -11.72 -44.21 -5.45
CA ALA A 422 -12.19 -43.68 -6.74
C ALA A 422 -11.68 -42.26 -6.96
N SER A 423 -11.88 -41.38 -5.97
CA SER A 423 -11.36 -40.02 -6.00
C SER A 423 -9.83 -39.99 -5.99
N ALA A 424 -9.20 -40.89 -5.24
CA ALA A 424 -7.74 -41.02 -5.22
C ALA A 424 -7.19 -41.37 -6.61
N ARG A 425 -7.79 -42.37 -7.31
CA ARG A 425 -7.42 -42.79 -8.67
C ARG A 425 -7.52 -41.63 -9.65
N GLN A 426 -8.63 -40.87 -9.61
CA GLN A 426 -8.79 -39.68 -10.43
C GLN A 426 -7.66 -38.69 -10.21
N CYS A 427 -7.37 -38.32 -8.96
CA CYS A 427 -6.33 -37.34 -8.62
C CYS A 427 -4.94 -37.82 -9.07
N PHE A 428 -4.58 -39.09 -8.86
CA PHE A 428 -3.29 -39.60 -9.31
C PHE A 428 -3.20 -39.68 -10.84
N THR A 429 -4.29 -39.98 -11.52
CA THR A 429 -4.34 -39.95 -12.99
C THR A 429 -4.11 -38.54 -13.53
N GLU A 430 -4.76 -37.53 -12.92
CA GLU A 430 -4.54 -36.13 -13.26
C GLU A 430 -3.08 -35.70 -12.96
N THR A 431 -2.50 -36.18 -11.86
CA THR A 431 -1.08 -35.94 -11.56
C THR A 431 -0.17 -36.47 -12.67
N VAL A 432 -0.41 -37.70 -13.14
CA VAL A 432 0.38 -38.32 -14.23
C VAL A 432 0.15 -37.62 -15.58
N MET A 433 -1.05 -37.10 -15.84
CA MET A 433 -1.32 -36.30 -17.04
C MET A 433 -0.59 -34.96 -17.01
N LEU A 434 -0.54 -34.27 -15.86
CA LEU A 434 0.11 -32.99 -15.68
C LEU A 434 1.64 -33.11 -15.65
N ARG A 435 2.16 -34.21 -15.07
CA ARG A 435 3.59 -34.52 -14.96
C ARG A 435 3.88 -35.96 -15.33
N PRO A 436 4.00 -36.28 -16.62
CA PRO A 436 4.20 -37.67 -17.11
C PRO A 436 5.56 -38.27 -16.68
N ASP A 437 6.52 -37.44 -16.33
CA ASP A 437 7.86 -37.77 -15.85
C ASP A 437 7.96 -37.93 -14.32
N SER A 438 6.89 -37.63 -13.58
CA SER A 438 6.84 -37.80 -12.12
C SER A 438 6.39 -39.23 -11.75
N SER A 439 7.26 -39.92 -11.01
CA SER A 439 6.95 -41.28 -10.53
C SER A 439 5.89 -41.28 -9.41
N ASP A 440 5.64 -40.17 -8.73
CA ASP A 440 4.78 -40.13 -7.53
C ASP A 440 3.31 -40.46 -7.85
N GLY A 441 2.78 -39.91 -8.95
CA GLY A 441 1.42 -40.21 -9.40
C GLY A 441 1.27 -41.69 -9.84
N VAL A 442 2.28 -42.22 -10.56
CA VAL A 442 2.31 -43.63 -10.98
C VAL A 442 2.40 -44.56 -9.76
N ARG A 443 3.20 -44.19 -8.75
CA ARG A 443 3.32 -44.94 -7.48
C ARG A 443 1.99 -44.95 -6.74
N GLY A 444 1.26 -43.82 -6.71
CA GLY A 444 -0.07 -43.73 -6.12
C GLY A 444 -1.08 -44.67 -6.81
N LEU A 445 -1.09 -44.68 -8.15
CA LEU A 445 -1.93 -45.62 -8.93
C LEU A 445 -1.55 -47.07 -8.69
N ALA A 446 -0.24 -47.38 -8.68
CA ALA A 446 0.25 -48.74 -8.43
C ALA A 446 -0.15 -49.28 -7.07
N ALA A 447 -0.08 -48.42 -6.02
CA ALA A 447 -0.53 -48.80 -4.70
C ALA A 447 -2.04 -49.08 -4.64
N LEU A 448 -2.87 -48.23 -5.28
CA LEU A 448 -4.32 -48.44 -5.33
C LEU A 448 -4.67 -49.69 -6.10
N ALA A 449 -4.07 -49.97 -7.26
CA ALA A 449 -4.31 -51.15 -8.05
C ALA A 449 -3.95 -52.41 -7.26
N LEU A 450 -2.86 -52.38 -6.48
CA LEU A 450 -2.46 -53.49 -5.63
C LEU A 450 -3.46 -53.74 -4.47
N GLU A 451 -3.93 -52.66 -3.80
CA GLU A 451 -4.93 -52.73 -2.74
C GLU A 451 -6.29 -53.29 -3.26
N GLN A 452 -6.64 -52.97 -4.50
CA GLN A 452 -7.88 -53.42 -5.15
C GLN A 452 -7.73 -54.80 -5.82
N ALA A 453 -6.56 -55.44 -5.68
CA ALA A 453 -6.22 -56.71 -6.34
C ALA A 453 -6.34 -56.71 -7.87
N GLU A 454 -6.18 -55.51 -8.50
CA GLU A 454 -6.13 -55.32 -9.94
C GLU A 454 -4.72 -55.64 -10.47
N TYR A 455 -4.34 -56.92 -10.39
CA TYR A 455 -2.96 -57.38 -10.57
C TYR A 455 -2.38 -57.09 -11.97
N ASP A 456 -3.20 -57.01 -13.01
CA ASP A 456 -2.74 -56.69 -14.37
C ASP A 456 -2.27 -55.23 -14.43
N GLU A 457 -3.14 -54.31 -14.01
CA GLU A 457 -2.81 -52.87 -13.96
C GLU A 457 -1.65 -52.58 -12.96
N ALA A 458 -1.67 -53.24 -11.81
CA ALA A 458 -0.62 -53.10 -10.83
C ALA A 458 0.75 -53.47 -11.39
N LEU A 459 0.84 -54.57 -12.17
CA LEU A 459 2.09 -54.99 -12.80
C LEU A 459 2.58 -53.95 -13.82
N GLU A 460 1.68 -53.53 -14.74
CA GLU A 460 2.03 -52.53 -15.76
C GLU A 460 2.57 -51.21 -15.12
N LEU A 461 1.95 -50.78 -14.03
CA LEU A 461 2.40 -49.57 -13.31
C LEU A 461 3.73 -49.78 -12.61
N HIS A 462 4.01 -50.97 -12.03
CA HIS A 462 5.32 -51.29 -11.44
C HIS A 462 6.42 -51.35 -12.51
N GLU A 463 6.13 -51.98 -13.68
CA GLU A 463 7.06 -52.00 -14.80
C GLU A 463 7.34 -50.59 -15.32
N ARG A 464 6.32 -49.73 -15.43
CA ARG A 464 6.49 -48.33 -15.79
C ARG A 464 7.39 -47.57 -14.80
N LEU A 465 7.25 -47.78 -13.49
CA LEU A 465 8.16 -47.18 -12.48
C LEU A 465 9.59 -47.66 -12.70
N ILE A 466 9.80 -48.94 -13.02
CA ILE A 466 11.11 -49.51 -13.35
C ILE A 466 11.70 -48.85 -14.60
N GLU A 467 10.88 -48.66 -15.66
CA GLU A 467 11.29 -47.94 -16.89
C GLU A 467 11.66 -46.49 -16.63
N MET A 468 10.95 -45.82 -15.70
CA MET A 468 11.26 -44.47 -15.25
C MET A 468 12.56 -44.39 -14.45
N GLY A 469 13.21 -45.53 -14.17
CA GLY A 469 14.51 -45.60 -13.51
C GLY A 469 14.46 -45.88 -12.02
N GLU A 470 13.30 -46.14 -11.44
CA GLU A 470 13.22 -46.55 -10.04
C GLU A 470 13.83 -47.94 -9.83
N ARG A 471 14.55 -48.14 -8.74
CA ARG A 471 15.30 -49.38 -8.44
C ARG A 471 15.23 -49.72 -6.96
N SER A 472 14.11 -49.38 -6.27
CA SER A 472 13.98 -49.73 -4.85
C SER A 472 13.72 -51.23 -4.68
N PRO A 473 14.27 -51.87 -3.64
CA PRO A 473 14.02 -53.29 -3.35
C PRO A 473 12.53 -53.60 -3.18
N GLU A 474 11.76 -52.71 -2.59
CA GLU A 474 10.31 -52.84 -2.39
C GLU A 474 9.54 -52.85 -3.69
N LEU A 475 9.96 -52.03 -4.69
CA LEU A 475 9.33 -51.99 -6.00
C LEU A 475 9.46 -53.33 -6.68
N PHE A 476 10.66 -53.91 -6.73
CA PHE A 476 10.89 -55.23 -7.31
C PHE A 476 10.17 -56.36 -6.50
N TYR A 477 10.18 -56.27 -5.19
CA TYR A 477 9.47 -57.19 -4.32
C TYR A 477 7.95 -57.20 -4.60
N ASN A 478 7.33 -56.00 -4.69
CA ASN A 478 5.91 -55.90 -5.00
C ASN A 478 5.58 -56.41 -6.40
N ALA A 479 6.40 -56.11 -7.42
CA ALA A 479 6.24 -56.69 -8.76
C ALA A 479 6.32 -58.24 -8.71
N GLY A 480 7.26 -58.79 -7.92
CA GLY A 480 7.34 -60.22 -7.73
C GLY A 480 6.11 -60.83 -7.03
N LEU A 481 5.57 -60.14 -6.00
CA LEU A 481 4.32 -60.57 -5.36
C LEU A 481 3.14 -60.59 -6.33
N ILE A 482 3.02 -59.55 -7.18
CA ILE A 482 1.97 -59.47 -8.20
C ILE A 482 2.09 -60.62 -9.18
N CYS A 483 3.29 -60.88 -9.70
CA CYS A 483 3.55 -62.01 -10.59
C CYS A 483 3.21 -63.37 -9.91
N GLN A 484 3.58 -63.54 -8.66
CA GLN A 484 3.26 -64.75 -7.89
C GLN A 484 1.75 -64.93 -7.69
N LYS A 485 0.98 -63.88 -7.42
CA LYS A 485 -0.49 -63.92 -7.30
C LYS A 485 -1.15 -64.27 -8.65
N ARG A 486 -0.55 -63.93 -9.77
CA ARG A 486 -0.97 -64.29 -11.10
C ARG A 486 -0.53 -65.70 -11.56
N GLY A 487 0.23 -66.41 -10.69
CA GLY A 487 0.79 -67.72 -11.03
C GLY A 487 2.00 -67.68 -11.97
N GLN A 488 2.53 -66.52 -12.23
CA GLN A 488 3.72 -66.27 -13.09
C GLN A 488 5.00 -66.40 -12.24
N PHE A 489 5.29 -67.67 -11.84
CA PHE A 489 6.37 -67.93 -10.85
C PHE A 489 7.76 -67.68 -11.39
N VAL A 490 7.99 -67.79 -12.70
CA VAL A 490 9.29 -67.53 -13.35
C VAL A 490 9.63 -66.04 -13.28
N GLU A 491 8.69 -65.21 -13.64
CA GLU A 491 8.79 -63.75 -13.57
C GLU A 491 8.91 -63.28 -12.15
N ALA A 492 8.11 -63.88 -11.22
CA ALA A 492 8.19 -63.58 -9.79
C ALA A 492 9.60 -63.78 -9.23
N ILE A 493 10.23 -64.95 -9.55
CA ILE A 493 11.61 -65.22 -9.15
C ILE A 493 12.58 -64.19 -9.70
N SER A 494 12.41 -63.76 -10.94
CA SER A 494 13.27 -62.71 -11.55
C SER A 494 13.17 -61.39 -10.81
N PHE A 495 11.95 -60.95 -10.45
CA PHE A 495 11.75 -59.73 -9.68
C PHE A 495 12.26 -59.85 -8.24
N TYR A 496 12.01 -60.96 -7.56
CA TYR A 496 12.57 -61.21 -6.23
C TYR A 496 14.11 -61.23 -6.23
N GLN A 497 14.74 -61.77 -7.26
CA GLN A 497 16.16 -61.75 -7.40
C GLN A 497 16.66 -60.29 -7.55
N GLN A 498 16.01 -59.45 -8.34
CA GLN A 498 16.34 -58.01 -8.44
C GLN A 498 16.19 -57.30 -7.11
N ALA A 499 15.17 -57.61 -6.31
CA ALA A 499 15.00 -57.08 -4.98
C ALA A 499 16.17 -57.46 -4.05
N ILE A 500 16.59 -58.73 -4.11
CA ILE A 500 17.71 -59.27 -3.33
C ILE A 500 19.06 -58.73 -3.82
N ASP A 501 19.21 -58.48 -5.13
CA ASP A 501 20.43 -57.85 -5.68
C ASP A 501 20.56 -56.40 -5.21
N ALA A 502 19.44 -55.68 -5.06
CA ALA A 502 19.39 -54.33 -4.51
C ALA A 502 19.58 -54.32 -2.98
N GLU A 503 18.98 -55.29 -2.26
CA GLU A 503 19.11 -55.46 -0.82
C GLU A 503 19.33 -56.92 -0.48
N PRO A 504 20.58 -57.40 -0.31
CA PRO A 504 20.90 -58.80 -0.08
C PRO A 504 20.31 -59.42 1.19
N GLN A 505 19.89 -58.61 2.17
CA GLN A 505 19.28 -59.03 3.43
C GLN A 505 17.76 -58.94 3.43
N PHE A 506 17.13 -58.70 2.27
CA PHE A 506 15.65 -58.60 2.14
C PHE A 506 15.02 -59.96 2.38
N ALA A 507 14.78 -60.30 3.64
CA ALA A 507 14.34 -61.61 4.06
C ALA A 507 12.97 -62.03 3.49
N GLU A 508 12.02 -61.11 3.34
CA GLU A 508 10.69 -61.35 2.77
C GLU A 508 10.79 -61.72 1.30
N ALA A 509 11.68 -61.09 0.53
CA ALA A 509 11.92 -61.41 -0.86
C ALA A 509 12.53 -62.83 -1.00
N LEU A 510 13.49 -63.18 -0.14
CA LEU A 510 14.08 -64.52 -0.06
C LEU A 510 13.04 -65.57 0.25
N LEU A 511 12.12 -65.31 1.21
CA LEU A 511 11.04 -66.21 1.59
C LEU A 511 10.10 -66.50 0.42
N ASN A 512 9.60 -65.43 -0.20
CA ASN A 512 8.64 -65.53 -1.32
C ASN A 512 9.28 -66.09 -2.59
N MET A 513 10.55 -65.80 -2.86
CA MET A 513 11.31 -66.49 -3.90
C MET A 513 11.36 -68.00 -3.69
N GLY A 514 11.56 -68.46 -2.44
CA GLY A 514 11.50 -69.88 -2.13
C GLY A 514 10.12 -70.51 -2.36
N HIS A 515 9.03 -69.79 -2.04
CA HIS A 515 7.67 -70.26 -2.35
C HIS A 515 7.44 -70.37 -3.85
N ALA A 516 7.89 -69.39 -4.64
CA ALA A 516 7.77 -69.42 -6.11
C ALA A 516 8.62 -70.55 -6.73
N GLN A 517 9.84 -70.81 -6.20
CA GLN A 517 10.71 -71.92 -6.62
C GLN A 517 10.07 -73.29 -6.29
N MET A 518 9.44 -73.41 -5.13
CA MET A 518 8.73 -74.64 -4.74
C MET A 518 7.54 -74.91 -5.71
N ALA A 519 6.78 -73.86 -6.06
CA ALA A 519 5.67 -73.99 -7.03
C ALA A 519 6.11 -74.47 -8.41
N LEU A 520 7.35 -74.18 -8.80
CA LEU A 520 7.97 -74.71 -10.04
C LEU A 520 8.63 -76.09 -9.88
N GLY A 521 8.60 -76.66 -8.67
CA GLY A 521 9.23 -77.96 -8.37
C GLY A 521 10.77 -77.86 -8.15
N GLU A 522 11.33 -76.68 -7.95
CA GLU A 522 12.75 -76.43 -7.73
C GLU A 522 13.12 -76.58 -6.23
N GLU A 523 12.86 -77.74 -5.64
CA GLU A 523 12.93 -77.95 -4.19
C GLU A 523 14.26 -77.54 -3.55
N GLU A 524 15.41 -77.87 -4.13
CA GLU A 524 16.70 -77.57 -3.55
C GLU A 524 16.99 -76.05 -3.52
N LYS A 525 16.56 -75.33 -4.58
CA LYS A 525 16.69 -73.86 -4.59
C LYS A 525 15.73 -73.23 -3.58
N ALA A 526 14.51 -73.71 -3.46
CA ALA A 526 13.52 -73.25 -2.49
C ALA A 526 14.07 -73.39 -1.04
N ARG A 527 14.59 -74.56 -0.71
CA ARG A 527 15.19 -74.81 0.63
C ARG A 527 16.38 -73.89 0.90
N SER A 528 17.19 -73.58 -0.12
CA SER A 528 18.32 -72.63 0.02
C SER A 528 17.82 -71.22 0.30
N SER A 529 16.80 -70.73 -0.44
CA SER A 529 16.19 -69.41 -0.28
C SER A 529 15.56 -69.26 1.12
N TRP A 530 14.79 -70.27 1.59
CA TRP A 530 14.19 -70.25 2.92
C TRP A 530 15.23 -70.24 4.05
N ARG A 531 16.30 -71.02 3.94
CA ARG A 531 17.38 -71.02 4.95
C ARG A 531 18.04 -69.63 5.02
N ARG A 532 18.22 -68.96 3.91
CA ARG A 532 18.75 -67.61 3.89
C ARG A 532 17.76 -66.64 4.53
N ALA A 533 16.48 -66.68 4.15
CA ALA A 533 15.42 -65.83 4.72
C ALA A 533 15.35 -65.93 6.27
N ILE A 534 15.30 -67.18 6.79
CA ILE A 534 15.23 -67.42 8.25
C ILE A 534 16.52 -67.00 8.95
N LYS A 535 17.68 -67.13 8.29
CA LYS A 535 18.95 -66.64 8.84
C LYS A 535 18.95 -65.11 9.02
N GLU A 536 18.44 -64.38 8.03
CA GLU A 536 18.37 -62.91 8.07
C GLU A 536 17.26 -62.43 9.03
N LYS A 537 16.11 -63.09 9.06
CA LYS A 537 14.98 -62.75 9.92
C LYS A 537 14.33 -64.01 10.53
N PRO A 538 14.79 -64.46 11.72
CA PRO A 538 14.31 -65.68 12.36
C PRO A 538 12.80 -65.72 12.63
N SER A 539 12.14 -64.56 12.82
CA SER A 539 10.70 -64.46 13.04
C SER A 539 9.86 -64.91 11.83
N LEU A 540 10.44 -65.04 10.64
CA LEU A 540 9.77 -65.54 9.44
C LEU A 540 9.55 -67.08 9.49
N ALA A 541 10.16 -67.76 10.48
CA ALA A 541 9.94 -69.20 10.65
C ALA A 541 8.46 -69.53 10.99
N ASP A 542 7.75 -68.62 11.63
CA ASP A 542 6.32 -68.78 11.94
C ASP A 542 5.48 -68.71 10.68
N SER A 543 5.81 -67.85 9.74
CA SER A 543 5.14 -67.67 8.42
C SER A 543 5.47 -68.80 7.42
N TYR A 544 6.49 -69.61 7.67
CA TYR A 544 6.89 -70.71 6.78
C TYR A 544 5.83 -71.82 6.69
N PHE A 545 5.05 -72.06 7.75
CA PHE A 545 4.02 -73.06 7.82
C PHE A 545 2.59 -72.56 7.58
N GLU A 546 2.42 -71.22 7.44
CA GLU A 546 1.11 -70.69 7.05
C GLU A 546 0.91 -70.87 5.57
N PRO A 547 -0.10 -71.70 5.14
CA PRO A 547 -0.44 -71.76 3.74
C PRO A 547 -0.93 -70.39 3.29
N VAL A 548 -0.42 -69.90 2.16
CA VAL A 548 -1.02 -68.74 1.49
C VAL A 548 -2.44 -69.13 1.13
N GLU A 549 -3.44 -68.77 1.98
CA GLU A 549 -4.84 -68.96 1.63
C GLU A 549 -5.11 -68.20 0.35
N PRO A 550 -5.65 -68.88 -0.67
CA PRO A 550 -6.19 -68.16 -1.82
C PRO A 550 -7.41 -67.42 -1.30
N ASN A 551 -7.30 -66.11 -1.19
CA ASN A 551 -8.42 -65.27 -0.84
C ASN A 551 -9.63 -65.64 -1.68
N ALA A 552 -10.73 -66.06 -0.98
CA ALA A 552 -12.03 -66.29 -1.51
C ALA A 552 -12.70 -65.00 -2.03
#